data_971b1665c812276ce35f20b18ef0c90b
#
_entry.id   971b1665c812276ce35f20b18ef0c90b
#
_cell.length_a   1.000
_cell.length_b   1.000
_cell.length_c   1.000
_cell.angle_alpha   90.00
_cell.angle_beta   90.00
_cell.angle_gamma   90.00
#
_symmetry.space_group_name_H-M   'P 1'
#
loop_
_entity.id
_entity.type
_entity.pdbx_description
1 polymer ?
#
loop_
_entity_poly.entity_id
_entity_poly.type
_entity_poly.pdbx_seq_one_letter_code
_entity_poly.pdbx_strand_id
1 'polypeptide(L)'
;MSVILEFTVDNDQFVLGHVLSGPPSMDIELERIVPTGDAIMPFLWVQGDDYEVFEEKVLTSDSVDDLLALDKVEDGTLYRITWRGDHNGIIRGITEAEGTVLEAFNTDDSWEFHIRFNDHDRLSQFYNYCTDQGIGIHITRTYTLTERTESVKQFGFSNEQREALILALREGYFDTPSQVSLSELADELGITQQAMSNRIRRGNKQVLTESLLTSARDLE
;
A
#
# COMPACT_ATOMS: atom_id res chain seq x y z
N MET A 1 -6.21 9.28 19.53
CA MET A 1 -6.22 9.75 18.12
C MET A 1 -5.55 8.67 17.31
N SER A 2 -6.19 8.20 16.24
CA SER A 2 -5.65 7.08 15.47
C SER A 2 -4.34 7.48 14.77
N VAL A 3 -3.41 6.54 14.74
CA VAL A 3 -2.08 6.69 14.16
C VAL A 3 -1.85 5.60 13.12
N ILE A 4 -1.20 5.95 12.02
CA ILE A 4 -0.80 5.01 10.98
C ILE A 4 0.70 4.84 11.06
N LEU A 5 1.13 3.60 11.01
CA LEU A 5 2.53 3.18 10.96
C LEU A 5 2.79 2.50 9.62
N GLU A 6 3.77 3.02 8.90
CA GLU A 6 4.32 2.40 7.69
C GLU A 6 5.71 1.84 8.05
N PHE A 7 5.94 0.58 7.74
CA PHE A 7 7.21 -0.08 8.06
C PHE A 7 7.48 -1.24 7.11
N THR A 8 8.73 -1.60 6.97
CA THR A 8 9.15 -2.80 6.26
C THR A 8 9.65 -3.86 7.23
N VAL A 9 9.54 -5.12 6.83
CA VAL A 9 10.05 -6.29 7.54
C VAL A 9 10.63 -7.27 6.52
N ASP A 10 11.81 -7.80 6.79
CA ASP A 10 12.47 -8.75 5.89
C ASP A 10 11.68 -10.06 5.79
N ASN A 11 11.70 -10.69 4.61
CA ASN A 11 10.94 -11.91 4.33
C ASN A 11 11.21 -13.05 5.32
N ASP A 12 12.43 -13.14 5.86
CA ASP A 12 12.85 -14.16 6.81
C ASP A 12 12.43 -13.90 8.26
N GLN A 13 11.95 -12.69 8.58
CA GLN A 13 11.55 -12.29 9.92
C GLN A 13 10.13 -12.73 10.31
N PHE A 14 9.35 -13.22 9.37
CA PHE A 14 7.99 -13.72 9.67
C PHE A 14 7.55 -14.80 8.69
N VAL A 15 6.74 -15.74 9.20
CA VAL A 15 6.37 -16.98 8.48
C VAL A 15 5.69 -16.67 7.14
N LEU A 16 4.78 -15.70 7.12
CA LEU A 16 4.05 -15.29 5.91
C LEU A 16 5.01 -14.81 4.82
N GLY A 17 5.97 -13.95 5.15
CA GLY A 17 6.96 -13.45 4.23
C GLY A 17 7.80 -14.55 3.63
N HIS A 18 8.25 -15.49 4.47
CA HIS A 18 9.04 -16.63 4.00
C HIS A 18 8.25 -17.56 3.05
N VAL A 19 6.99 -17.84 3.37
CA VAL A 19 6.12 -18.71 2.57
C VAL A 19 5.69 -18.03 1.28
N LEU A 20 5.32 -16.74 1.37
CA LEU A 20 4.80 -15.97 0.24
C LEU A 20 5.88 -15.23 -0.55
N SER A 21 7.17 -15.34 -0.19
CA SER A 21 8.25 -14.89 -1.06
C SER A 21 8.19 -15.69 -2.36
N GLY A 22 7.43 -15.20 -3.34
CA GLY A 22 7.21 -15.82 -4.65
C GLY A 22 8.48 -15.79 -5.52
N PRO A 23 8.42 -16.33 -6.74
CA PRO A 23 9.38 -16.00 -7.78
C PRO A 23 9.49 -14.47 -7.94
N PRO A 24 10.64 -13.92 -8.36
CA PRO A 24 10.82 -12.47 -8.51
C PRO A 24 9.82 -11.78 -9.47
N SER A 25 9.06 -12.55 -10.22
CA SER A 25 8.03 -12.10 -11.17
C SER A 25 6.61 -12.04 -10.58
N MET A 26 6.45 -12.30 -9.27
CA MET A 26 5.13 -12.35 -8.63
C MET A 26 4.97 -11.20 -7.64
N ASP A 27 3.95 -10.40 -7.87
CA ASP A 27 3.50 -9.36 -6.94
C ASP A 27 2.39 -9.92 -6.05
N ILE A 28 2.55 -9.80 -4.74
CA ILE A 28 1.62 -10.34 -3.75
C ILE A 28 1.17 -9.22 -2.82
N GLU A 29 -0.13 -9.01 -2.76
CA GLU A 29 -0.77 -8.03 -1.89
C GLU A 29 -1.73 -8.74 -0.92
N LEU A 30 -1.66 -8.37 0.36
CA LEU A 30 -2.63 -8.78 1.37
C LEU A 30 -3.90 -7.94 1.22
N GLU A 31 -4.95 -8.50 0.64
CA GLU A 31 -6.21 -7.78 0.48
C GLU A 31 -6.91 -7.58 1.83
N ARG A 32 -6.98 -8.63 2.65
CA ARG A 32 -7.64 -8.57 3.95
C ARG A 32 -7.15 -9.66 4.90
N ILE A 33 -7.04 -9.31 6.16
CA ILE A 33 -6.85 -10.26 7.25
C ILE A 33 -8.16 -10.40 8.02
N VAL A 34 -8.72 -11.59 8.04
CA VAL A 34 -9.94 -11.88 8.80
C VAL A 34 -9.60 -12.78 9.98
N PRO A 35 -9.67 -12.26 11.23
CA PRO A 35 -9.54 -13.11 12.41
C PRO A 35 -10.76 -14.04 12.50
N THR A 36 -10.53 -15.36 12.57
CA THR A 36 -11.57 -16.37 12.78
C THR A 36 -11.24 -17.18 14.03
N GLY A 37 -11.59 -16.64 15.20
CA GLY A 37 -11.22 -17.25 16.49
C GLY A 37 -9.70 -17.25 16.68
N ASP A 38 -9.11 -18.45 16.85
CA ASP A 38 -7.66 -18.61 17.02
C ASP A 38 -6.88 -18.67 15.70
N ALA A 39 -7.56 -18.61 14.56
CA ALA A 39 -6.96 -18.65 13.24
C ALA A 39 -7.00 -17.27 12.54
N ILE A 40 -5.98 -17.00 11.76
CA ILE A 40 -5.92 -15.84 10.88
C ILE A 40 -6.10 -16.33 9.45
N MET A 41 -7.04 -15.72 8.74
CA MET A 41 -7.34 -16.10 7.35
C MET A 41 -7.04 -14.92 6.44
N PRO A 42 -5.82 -14.81 5.90
CA PRO A 42 -5.49 -13.79 4.94
C PRO A 42 -6.06 -14.12 3.57
N PHE A 43 -6.54 -13.08 2.89
CA PHE A 43 -6.84 -13.09 1.47
C PHE A 43 -5.69 -12.39 0.75
N LEU A 44 -5.19 -13.04 -0.29
CA LEU A 44 -4.02 -12.60 -1.04
C LEU A 44 -4.42 -12.33 -2.48
N TRP A 45 -4.08 -11.17 -2.96
CA TRP A 45 -4.10 -10.87 -4.38
C TRP A 45 -2.71 -11.17 -4.95
N VAL A 46 -2.65 -12.06 -5.94
CA VAL A 46 -1.38 -12.51 -6.53
C VAL A 46 -1.41 -12.21 -8.02
N GLN A 47 -0.41 -11.48 -8.50
CA GLN A 47 -0.22 -11.10 -9.90
C GLN A 47 1.12 -11.65 -10.41
N GLY A 48 1.19 -12.04 -11.68
CA GLY A 48 2.39 -12.56 -12.31
C GLY A 48 2.11 -13.74 -13.22
N ASP A 49 3.17 -14.41 -13.67
CA ASP A 49 3.07 -15.48 -14.67
C ASP A 49 3.27 -16.89 -14.10
N ASP A 50 3.91 -17.03 -12.92
CA ASP A 50 4.39 -18.31 -12.37
C ASP A 50 3.48 -18.88 -11.28
N TYR A 51 2.15 -18.88 -11.48
CA TYR A 51 1.16 -19.36 -10.49
C TYR A 51 1.41 -20.78 -10.00
N GLU A 52 1.77 -21.71 -10.89
CA GLU A 52 2.01 -23.11 -10.53
C GLU A 52 3.19 -23.23 -9.54
N VAL A 53 4.26 -22.48 -9.77
CA VAL A 53 5.44 -22.44 -8.89
C VAL A 53 5.08 -21.81 -7.55
N PHE A 54 4.28 -20.76 -7.56
CA PHE A 54 3.78 -20.12 -6.35
C PHE A 54 2.91 -21.08 -5.51
N GLU A 55 1.91 -21.70 -6.14
CA GLU A 55 1.00 -22.65 -5.46
C GLU A 55 1.75 -23.84 -4.89
N GLU A 56 2.67 -24.45 -5.65
CA GLU A 56 3.50 -25.57 -5.18
C GLU A 56 4.34 -25.16 -3.96
N LYS A 57 5.00 -24.02 -4.03
CA LYS A 57 5.81 -23.49 -2.93
C LYS A 57 5.00 -23.26 -1.67
N VAL A 58 3.84 -22.61 -1.79
CA VAL A 58 2.96 -22.32 -0.64
C VAL A 58 2.43 -23.61 -0.03
N LEU A 59 1.95 -24.56 -0.83
CA LEU A 59 1.38 -25.83 -0.37
C LEU A 59 2.43 -26.81 0.20
N THR A 60 3.69 -26.68 -0.17
CA THR A 60 4.79 -27.49 0.41
C THR A 60 5.25 -27.00 1.77
N SER A 61 4.82 -25.82 2.20
CA SER A 61 5.16 -25.28 3.51
C SER A 61 4.43 -26.01 4.63
N ASP A 62 5.16 -26.44 5.66
CA ASP A 62 4.58 -27.07 6.87
C ASP A 62 3.66 -26.11 7.65
N SER A 63 3.76 -24.81 7.38
CA SER A 63 2.94 -23.77 8.01
C SER A 63 1.60 -23.53 7.35
N VAL A 64 1.35 -24.14 6.19
CA VAL A 64 0.11 -23.96 5.40
C VAL A 64 -0.72 -25.24 5.45
N ASP A 65 -2.01 -25.09 5.73
CA ASP A 65 -2.99 -26.18 5.71
C ASP A 65 -3.68 -26.25 4.35
N ASP A 66 -4.04 -25.11 3.79
CA ASP A 66 -4.78 -25.03 2.53
C ASP A 66 -4.52 -23.70 1.82
N LEU A 67 -4.52 -23.75 0.49
CA LEU A 67 -4.49 -22.60 -0.40
C LEU A 67 -5.60 -22.77 -1.43
N LEU A 68 -6.58 -21.90 -1.42
CA LEU A 68 -7.73 -21.96 -2.30
C LEU A 68 -7.81 -20.74 -3.20
N ALA A 69 -7.70 -20.92 -4.52
CA ALA A 69 -8.03 -19.89 -5.49
C ALA A 69 -9.54 -19.63 -5.46
N LEU A 70 -9.93 -18.40 -5.15
CA LEU A 70 -11.34 -17.99 -5.03
C LEU A 70 -11.84 -17.36 -6.32
N ASP A 71 -11.03 -16.50 -6.92
CA ASP A 71 -11.37 -15.75 -8.12
C ASP A 71 -10.13 -15.55 -9.00
N LYS A 72 -10.31 -15.64 -10.31
CA LYS A 72 -9.25 -15.46 -11.28
C LYS A 72 -9.71 -14.46 -12.33
N VAL A 73 -8.97 -13.37 -12.45
CA VAL A 73 -9.21 -12.32 -13.43
C VAL A 73 -8.00 -12.18 -14.36
N GLU A 74 -8.09 -11.28 -15.35
CA GLU A 74 -7.04 -11.07 -16.34
C GLU A 74 -5.71 -10.66 -15.68
N ASP A 75 -5.77 -9.83 -14.64
CA ASP A 75 -4.59 -9.24 -14.00
C ASP A 75 -4.16 -9.94 -12.69
N GLY A 76 -4.79 -11.07 -12.29
CA GLY A 76 -4.39 -11.71 -11.04
C GLY A 76 -5.35 -12.79 -10.54
N THR A 77 -4.98 -13.42 -9.44
CA THR A 77 -5.79 -14.43 -8.75
C THR A 77 -5.91 -14.09 -7.27
N LEU A 78 -7.15 -14.13 -6.78
CA LEU A 78 -7.45 -13.99 -5.36
C LEU A 78 -7.36 -15.35 -4.69
N TYR A 79 -6.49 -15.48 -3.70
CA TYR A 79 -6.34 -16.68 -2.89
C TYR A 79 -6.82 -16.46 -1.46
N ARG A 80 -7.35 -17.53 -0.88
CA ARG A 80 -7.51 -17.67 0.56
C ARG A 80 -6.49 -18.70 1.04
N ILE A 81 -5.70 -18.32 2.05
CA ILE A 81 -4.75 -19.22 2.70
C ILE A 81 -5.24 -19.60 4.09
N THR A 82 -5.07 -20.86 4.47
CA THR A 82 -5.34 -21.36 5.82
C THR A 82 -4.04 -21.85 6.43
N TRP A 83 -3.70 -21.30 7.59
CA TRP A 83 -2.45 -21.61 8.30
C TRP A 83 -2.61 -22.73 9.29
N ARG A 84 -1.53 -23.49 9.45
CA ARG A 84 -1.41 -24.53 10.45
C ARG A 84 -0.62 -24.00 11.67
N GLY A 85 -1.22 -24.10 12.87
CA GLY A 85 -0.52 -23.83 14.13
C GLY A 85 -0.64 -22.40 14.66
N ASP A 86 0.10 -22.14 15.76
CA ASP A 86 0.10 -20.87 16.47
C ASP A 86 0.99 -19.86 15.70
N HIS A 87 0.39 -18.79 15.23
CA HIS A 87 1.07 -17.78 14.40
C HIS A 87 1.76 -16.76 15.31
N ASN A 88 2.87 -17.17 15.91
CA ASN A 88 3.81 -16.25 16.55
C ASN A 88 4.49 -15.45 15.44
N GLY A 89 4.29 -14.14 15.41
CA GLY A 89 4.89 -13.29 14.42
C GLY A 89 4.20 -11.94 14.35
N ILE A 90 4.53 -11.18 13.34
CA ILE A 90 4.08 -9.80 13.17
C ILE A 90 2.55 -9.66 13.15
N ILE A 91 1.85 -10.62 12.53
CA ILE A 91 0.37 -10.61 12.43
C ILE A 91 -0.27 -10.76 13.82
N ARG A 92 0.31 -11.59 14.69
CA ARG A 92 -0.14 -11.69 16.07
C ARG A 92 0.07 -10.37 16.83
N GLY A 93 1.23 -9.75 16.67
CA GLY A 93 1.50 -8.44 17.27
C GLY A 93 0.51 -7.36 16.81
N ILE A 94 0.18 -7.35 15.53
CA ILE A 94 -0.84 -6.46 14.97
C ILE A 94 -2.21 -6.73 15.62
N THR A 95 -2.59 -8.00 15.73
CA THR A 95 -3.89 -8.40 16.32
C THR A 95 -3.98 -8.07 17.81
N GLU A 96 -2.95 -8.38 18.61
CA GLU A 96 -2.90 -8.09 20.05
C GLU A 96 -2.91 -6.58 20.33
N ALA A 97 -2.30 -5.79 19.45
CA ALA A 97 -2.34 -4.33 19.52
C ALA A 97 -3.61 -3.71 18.90
N GLU A 98 -4.58 -4.53 18.51
CA GLU A 98 -5.81 -4.08 17.84
C GLU A 98 -5.54 -3.25 16.58
N GLY A 99 -4.44 -3.54 15.87
CA GLY A 99 -4.08 -2.90 14.62
C GLY A 99 -4.98 -3.34 13.46
N THR A 100 -5.27 -2.40 12.57
CA THR A 100 -5.98 -2.67 11.32
C THR A 100 -4.99 -2.58 10.17
N VAL A 101 -4.80 -3.66 9.42
CA VAL A 101 -4.03 -3.65 8.19
C VAL A 101 -4.78 -2.85 7.16
N LEU A 102 -4.17 -1.79 6.66
CA LEU A 102 -4.69 -0.97 5.57
C LEU A 102 -4.18 -1.49 4.23
N GLU A 103 -2.88 -1.77 4.18
CA GLU A 103 -2.18 -2.32 3.02
C GLU A 103 -1.03 -3.20 3.52
N ALA A 104 -0.72 -4.26 2.80
CA ALA A 104 0.51 -5.02 2.98
C ALA A 104 0.86 -5.72 1.67
N PHE A 105 2.06 -5.51 1.18
CA PHE A 105 2.53 -6.05 -0.09
C PHE A 105 4.00 -6.42 -0.02
N ASN A 106 4.40 -7.36 -0.88
CA ASN A 106 5.78 -7.75 -0.99
C ASN A 106 6.56 -6.76 -1.85
N THR A 107 7.84 -6.63 -1.52
CA THR A 107 8.89 -6.08 -2.36
C THR A 107 9.91 -7.19 -2.60
N ASP A 108 11.01 -6.93 -3.32
CA ASP A 108 11.98 -7.97 -3.66
C ASP A 108 12.44 -8.81 -2.45
N ASP A 109 12.86 -8.17 -1.36
CA ASP A 109 13.44 -8.83 -0.18
C ASP A 109 12.65 -8.60 1.12
N SER A 110 11.56 -7.85 1.07
CA SER A 110 10.82 -7.43 2.27
C SER A 110 9.32 -7.29 2.01
N TRP A 111 8.57 -7.14 3.08
CA TRP A 111 7.16 -6.75 3.04
C TRP A 111 7.01 -5.34 3.58
N GLU A 112 6.20 -4.53 2.93
CA GLU A 112 5.76 -3.24 3.41
C GLU A 112 4.36 -3.36 4.01
N PHE A 113 4.19 -2.79 5.21
CA PHE A 113 2.94 -2.79 5.96
C PHE A 113 2.51 -1.38 6.27
N HIS A 114 1.24 -1.08 6.03
CA HIS A 114 0.56 0.13 6.48
C HIS A 114 -0.51 -0.26 7.49
N ILE A 115 -0.27 0.03 8.76
CA ILE A 115 -1.13 -0.40 9.87
C ILE A 115 -1.70 0.80 10.58
N ARG A 116 -3.01 0.80 10.82
CA ARG A 116 -3.68 1.80 11.63
C ARG A 116 -3.91 1.27 13.04
N PHE A 117 -3.45 2.02 14.03
CA PHE A 117 -3.74 1.80 15.45
C PHE A 117 -4.72 2.85 15.97
N ASN A 118 -5.51 2.50 16.99
CA ASN A 118 -6.50 3.38 17.59
C ASN A 118 -5.85 4.60 18.28
N ASP A 119 -4.64 4.42 18.81
CA ASP A 119 -3.85 5.45 19.50
C ASP A 119 -2.36 5.07 19.54
N HIS A 120 -1.53 5.96 20.10
CA HIS A 120 -0.10 5.74 20.27
C HIS A 120 0.25 4.64 21.27
N ASP A 121 -0.61 4.36 22.25
CA ASP A 121 -0.36 3.31 23.23
C ASP A 121 -0.44 1.94 22.56
N ARG A 122 -1.38 1.74 21.67
CA ARG A 122 -1.51 0.53 20.84
C ARG A 122 -0.34 0.37 19.87
N LEU A 123 0.12 1.45 19.24
CA LEU A 123 1.33 1.41 18.42
C LEU A 123 2.56 1.02 19.25
N SER A 124 2.70 1.60 20.44
CA SER A 124 3.81 1.26 21.35
C SER A 124 3.75 -0.21 21.80
N GLN A 125 2.55 -0.73 22.07
CA GLN A 125 2.34 -2.15 22.37
C GLN A 125 2.82 -3.05 21.22
N PHE A 126 2.47 -2.72 19.99
CA PHE A 126 2.93 -3.45 18.81
C PHE A 126 4.46 -3.41 18.67
N TYR A 127 5.06 -2.23 18.83
CA TYR A 127 6.52 -2.07 18.74
C TYR A 127 7.25 -2.88 19.80
N ASN A 128 6.77 -2.84 21.05
CA ASN A 128 7.33 -3.63 22.14
C ASN A 128 7.19 -5.13 21.87
N TYR A 129 6.04 -5.58 21.38
CA TYR A 129 5.85 -6.97 20.96
C TYR A 129 6.88 -7.40 19.93
N CYS A 130 7.08 -6.62 18.86
CA CYS A 130 8.09 -6.93 17.83
C CYS A 130 9.49 -7.03 18.45
N THR A 131 9.85 -6.10 19.34
CA THR A 131 11.13 -6.09 20.03
C THR A 131 11.31 -7.33 20.91
N ASP A 132 10.31 -7.69 21.70
CA ASP A 132 10.34 -8.84 22.62
C ASP A 132 10.40 -10.18 21.87
N GLN A 133 9.80 -10.25 20.69
CA GLN A 133 9.84 -11.44 19.83
C GLN A 133 11.05 -11.47 18.89
N GLY A 134 11.89 -10.44 18.91
CA GLY A 134 13.07 -10.35 18.03
C GLY A 134 12.72 -10.12 16.56
N ILE A 135 11.53 -9.58 16.27
CA ILE A 135 11.10 -9.24 14.91
C ILE A 135 11.68 -7.88 14.55
N GLY A 136 12.59 -7.85 13.59
CA GLY A 136 13.17 -6.61 13.07
C GLY A 136 12.20 -5.89 12.14
N ILE A 137 11.67 -4.75 12.59
CA ILE A 137 10.87 -3.86 11.75
C ILE A 137 11.62 -2.58 11.46
N HIS A 138 11.56 -2.09 10.24
CA HIS A 138 12.13 -0.82 9.85
C HIS A 138 11.00 0.19 9.61
N ILE A 139 10.87 1.16 10.55
CA ILE A 139 9.81 2.17 10.46
C ILE A 139 10.18 3.18 9.39
N THR A 140 9.34 3.29 8.36
CA THR A 140 9.49 4.24 7.26
C THR A 140 8.79 5.56 7.60
N ARG A 141 7.58 5.45 8.20
CA ARG A 141 6.77 6.62 8.50
C ARG A 141 5.77 6.37 9.63
N THR A 142 5.48 7.42 10.39
CA THR A 142 4.38 7.43 11.38
C THR A 142 3.62 8.73 11.26
N TYR A 143 2.29 8.66 11.15
CA TYR A 143 1.44 9.86 11.03
C TYR A 143 0.02 9.62 11.56
N THR A 144 -0.68 10.71 11.88
CA THR A 144 -2.09 10.66 12.30
C THR A 144 -3.02 10.87 11.12
N LEU A 145 -4.31 10.46 11.25
CA LEU A 145 -5.31 10.74 10.23
C LEU A 145 -5.53 12.24 9.98
N THR A 146 -5.31 13.08 10.99
CA THR A 146 -5.36 14.54 10.83
C THR A 146 -4.23 15.02 9.93
N GLU A 147 -3.02 14.49 10.12
CA GLU A 147 -1.87 14.74 9.25
C GLU A 147 -2.09 14.16 7.85
N ARG A 148 -2.74 13.01 7.70
CA ARG A 148 -3.14 12.47 6.39
C ARG A 148 -4.19 13.35 5.70
N THR A 149 -5.16 13.90 6.44
CA THR A 149 -6.14 14.87 5.88
C THR A 149 -5.46 16.20 5.53
N GLU A 150 -4.41 16.56 6.25
CA GLU A 150 -3.50 17.64 5.87
C GLU A 150 -2.55 17.22 4.75
N SER A 151 -2.16 15.95 4.64
CA SER A 151 -1.35 15.33 3.57
C SER A 151 -2.10 15.06 2.28
N VAL A 152 -3.43 15.07 2.25
CA VAL A 152 -4.24 15.29 1.03
C VAL A 152 -4.13 16.75 0.57
N LYS A 153 -3.78 17.67 1.44
CA LYS A 153 -3.03 18.90 1.08
C LYS A 153 -1.56 18.60 0.64
N GLN A 154 -1.11 17.38 0.68
CA GLN A 154 0.28 16.91 0.77
C GLN A 154 0.98 16.58 -0.56
N PHE A 155 0.32 16.72 -1.68
CA PHE A 155 1.11 16.95 -2.90
C PHE A 155 1.82 18.31 -2.87
N GLY A 156 1.86 19.01 -1.71
CA GLY A 156 2.50 20.33 -1.58
C GLY A 156 1.98 21.35 -2.60
N PHE A 157 0.77 21.14 -3.13
CA PHE A 157 0.16 22.07 -4.09
C PHE A 157 -0.05 23.44 -3.46
N SER A 158 0.32 24.49 -4.17
CA SER A 158 -0.29 25.78 -3.91
C SER A 158 -1.80 25.71 -4.20
N ASN A 159 -2.59 26.61 -3.58
CA ASN A 159 -4.02 26.67 -3.85
C ASN A 159 -4.31 26.84 -5.35
N GLU A 160 -3.51 27.62 -6.04
CA GLU A 160 -3.63 27.87 -7.47
C GLU A 160 -3.32 26.64 -8.33
N GLN A 161 -2.35 25.81 -7.93
CA GLN A 161 -2.04 24.56 -8.62
C GLN A 161 -3.17 23.56 -8.44
N ARG A 162 -3.68 23.44 -7.21
CA ARG A 162 -4.79 22.54 -6.89
C ARG A 162 -6.06 22.94 -7.64
N GLU A 163 -6.39 24.22 -7.67
CA GLU A 163 -7.53 24.77 -8.40
C GLU A 163 -7.43 24.47 -9.90
N ALA A 164 -6.27 24.72 -10.49
CA ALA A 164 -6.02 24.45 -11.90
C ALA A 164 -6.14 22.97 -12.27
N LEU A 165 -5.62 22.05 -11.41
CA LEU A 165 -5.72 20.60 -11.63
C LEU A 165 -7.16 20.10 -11.51
N ILE A 166 -7.90 20.56 -10.47
CA ILE A 166 -9.31 20.17 -10.28
C ILE A 166 -10.15 20.63 -11.47
N LEU A 167 -9.98 21.88 -11.91
CA LEU A 167 -10.68 22.40 -13.08
C LEU A 167 -10.35 21.58 -14.32
N ALA A 168 -9.08 21.33 -14.60
CA ALA A 168 -8.64 20.54 -15.75
C ALA A 168 -9.20 19.10 -15.75
N LEU A 169 -9.28 18.46 -14.58
CA LEU A 169 -9.89 17.14 -14.45
C LEU A 169 -11.40 17.19 -14.71
N ARG A 170 -12.09 18.15 -14.12
CA ARG A 170 -13.55 18.28 -14.24
C ARG A 170 -14.03 18.56 -15.64
N GLU A 171 -13.31 19.45 -16.35
CA GLU A 171 -13.65 19.85 -17.70
C GLU A 171 -13.12 18.90 -18.77
N GLY A 172 -12.49 17.77 -18.39
CA GLY A 172 -12.02 16.75 -19.32
C GLY A 172 -10.80 17.14 -20.14
N TYR A 173 -9.93 17.99 -19.60
CA TYR A 173 -8.67 18.37 -20.26
C TYR A 173 -7.74 17.19 -20.47
N PHE A 174 -7.77 16.22 -19.57
CA PHE A 174 -6.95 15.00 -19.62
C PHE A 174 -7.61 13.85 -20.37
N ASP A 175 -8.84 14.03 -20.85
CA ASP A 175 -9.54 13.01 -21.61
C ASP A 175 -8.93 12.82 -23.02
N THR A 176 -9.21 11.65 -23.60
CA THR A 176 -8.80 11.37 -24.98
C THR A 176 -10.04 11.00 -25.83
N PRO A 177 -10.52 11.88 -26.72
CA PRO A 177 -10.01 13.23 -27.00
C PRO A 177 -10.31 14.24 -25.90
N SER A 178 -9.44 15.24 -25.73
CA SER A 178 -9.64 16.32 -24.76
C SER A 178 -10.95 17.08 -25.04
N GLN A 179 -11.72 17.35 -23.98
CA GLN A 179 -13.02 18.02 -24.07
C GLN A 179 -12.89 19.54 -24.01
N VAL A 180 -11.78 20.05 -23.47
CA VAL A 180 -11.52 21.47 -23.28
C VAL A 180 -10.08 21.82 -23.65
N SER A 181 -9.84 23.00 -24.15
CA SER A 181 -8.50 23.52 -24.44
C SER A 181 -7.87 24.22 -23.22
N LEU A 182 -6.55 24.32 -23.22
CA LEU A 182 -5.81 25.06 -22.21
C LEU A 182 -6.18 26.55 -22.16
N SER A 183 -6.61 27.12 -23.30
CA SER A 183 -7.05 28.52 -23.36
C SER A 183 -8.37 28.73 -22.64
N GLU A 184 -9.34 27.85 -22.86
CA GLU A 184 -10.65 27.90 -22.21
C GLU A 184 -10.53 27.77 -20.68
N LEU A 185 -9.68 26.84 -20.19
CA LEU A 185 -9.40 26.71 -18.77
C LEU A 185 -8.74 27.97 -18.18
N ALA A 186 -7.86 28.62 -18.93
CA ALA A 186 -7.19 29.85 -18.52
C ALA A 186 -8.19 31.01 -18.44
N ASP A 187 -9.10 31.12 -19.40
CA ASP A 187 -10.14 32.13 -19.42
C ASP A 187 -11.10 31.98 -18.23
N GLU A 188 -11.46 30.74 -17.86
CA GLU A 188 -12.33 30.46 -16.70
C GLU A 188 -11.70 30.90 -15.36
N LEU A 189 -10.38 30.72 -15.21
CA LEU A 189 -9.66 31.18 -14.01
C LEU A 189 -9.20 32.65 -14.11
N GLY A 190 -9.46 33.34 -15.20
CA GLY A 190 -9.06 34.73 -15.39
C GLY A 190 -7.53 34.92 -15.45
N ILE A 191 -6.79 33.91 -15.95
CA ILE A 191 -5.33 33.92 -16.04
C ILE A 191 -4.85 33.72 -17.47
N THR A 192 -3.55 33.91 -17.71
CA THR A 192 -2.98 33.64 -19.03
C THR A 192 -2.85 32.13 -19.29
N GLN A 193 -2.96 31.70 -20.54
CA GLN A 193 -2.71 30.32 -20.96
C GLN A 193 -1.35 29.80 -20.49
N GLN A 194 -0.31 30.65 -20.49
CA GLN A 194 1.01 30.29 -19.98
C GLN A 194 1.00 30.04 -18.46
N ALA A 195 0.25 30.84 -17.71
CA ALA A 195 0.11 30.64 -16.26
C ALA A 195 -0.64 29.34 -15.97
N MET A 196 -1.72 29.05 -16.70
CA MET A 196 -2.49 27.80 -16.59
C MET A 196 -1.61 26.59 -16.89
N SER A 197 -0.87 26.61 -18.00
CA SER A 197 0.10 25.57 -18.36
C SER A 197 1.11 25.29 -17.27
N ASN A 198 1.68 26.35 -16.68
CA ASN A 198 2.67 26.22 -15.62
C ASN A 198 2.07 25.63 -14.32
N ARG A 199 0.84 26.01 -13.97
CA ARG A 199 0.13 25.44 -12.79
C ARG A 199 -0.11 23.95 -12.96
N ILE A 200 -0.66 23.53 -14.10
CA ILE A 200 -0.90 22.13 -14.43
C ILE A 200 0.40 21.32 -14.45
N ARG A 201 1.44 21.79 -15.15
CA ARG A 201 2.73 21.09 -15.23
C ARG A 201 3.40 20.90 -13.89
N ARG A 202 3.40 21.93 -13.03
CA ARG A 202 3.99 21.84 -11.70
C ARG A 202 3.20 20.90 -10.80
N GLY A 203 1.87 20.97 -10.87
CA GLY A 203 1.00 20.07 -10.13
C GLY A 203 1.18 18.62 -10.57
N ASN A 204 1.14 18.34 -11.87
CA ASN A 204 1.39 16.99 -12.39
C ASN A 204 2.77 16.46 -11.99
N LYS A 205 3.82 17.30 -12.05
CA LYS A 205 5.14 16.88 -11.59
C LYS A 205 5.10 16.42 -10.12
N GLN A 206 4.40 17.14 -9.25
CA GLN A 206 4.28 16.77 -7.85
C GLN A 206 3.54 15.44 -7.66
N VAL A 207 2.39 15.26 -8.35
CA VAL A 207 1.65 13.99 -8.31
C VAL A 207 2.52 12.83 -8.79
N LEU A 208 3.13 12.97 -9.96
CA LEU A 208 3.96 11.91 -10.55
C LEU A 208 5.19 11.60 -9.68
N THR A 209 5.83 12.63 -9.10
CA THR A 209 6.96 12.42 -8.19
C THR A 209 6.53 11.64 -6.96
N GLU A 210 5.43 12.03 -6.32
CA GLU A 210 4.93 11.36 -5.11
C GLU A 210 4.38 9.96 -5.39
N SER A 211 3.76 9.76 -6.56
CA SER A 211 3.12 8.48 -6.91
C SER A 211 4.07 7.46 -7.54
N LEU A 212 5.10 7.91 -8.25
CA LEU A 212 5.98 7.04 -9.02
C LEU A 212 7.41 6.96 -8.47
N LEU A 213 7.87 7.94 -7.68
CA LEU A 213 9.22 8.01 -7.17
C LEU A 213 9.24 7.89 -5.64
N THR A 214 8.47 6.96 -5.10
CA THR A 214 8.37 6.71 -3.65
C THR A 214 9.63 6.05 -3.10
N SER A 215 10.46 5.44 -3.94
CA SER A 215 11.72 4.81 -3.57
C SER A 215 12.92 5.62 -4.10
N ALA A 216 13.95 5.78 -3.27
CA ALA A 216 15.21 6.42 -3.68
C ALA A 216 15.93 5.69 -4.84
N ARG A 217 15.50 4.48 -5.19
CA ARG A 217 16.02 3.67 -6.32
C ARG A 217 15.49 4.11 -7.68
N ASP A 218 14.38 4.85 -7.74
CA ASP A 218 13.75 5.25 -9.02
C ASP A 218 14.38 6.50 -9.63
N LEU A 219 15.46 7.03 -9.02
CA LEU A 219 16.16 8.25 -9.45
C LEU A 219 17.57 8.00 -10.00
N GLU A 220 18.04 6.74 -10.04
CA GLU A 220 19.30 6.32 -10.68
C GLU A 220 19.03 5.62 -12.02
#